data_ca31e2b82a144abd451df5d487cbe001
#
_entry.id   ca31e2b82a144abd451df5d487cbe001
#
_cell.length_a   1.000
_cell.length_b   1.000
_cell.length_c   1.000
_cell.angle_alpha   90.00
_cell.angle_beta   90.00
_cell.angle_gamma   90.00
#
_symmetry.space_group_name_H-M   'P 1'
#
loop_
_entity.id
_entity.type
_entity.pdbx_description
1 polymer ?
#
loop_
_entity_poly.entity_id
_entity_poly.type
_entity_poly.pdbx_seq_one_letter_code
_entity_poly.pdbx_strand_id
1 'polypeptide(L)'
;MKALSDTPSGTNQDNARWNTSDAGSNWSSGEQQGMRSYHCPTCGAELVTDETTAASTCAYCGSPVVLSDHLSGAKRPNYVIPFKVDKKTAKETLKNFYKGKIFLPRAFSAENHLEEISGIYVPFWLYSCESKGSFSFDATRTHHYTDGDYDVTETEHYLVLRDGEAHFNNIPVDGSSKMDDAYMDAIEPFDYSAITDFHTDYLPGYAAQTYDEDATACAPRATARVKNTTIAAIRRTCDYTTLTPRTSKISTTQNSVDYALLPVCLLYTSPSPRD
;
A
#
# COMPACT_ATOMS: atom_id res chain seq x y z
N MET A 1 13.17 -45.62 -11.45
CA MET A 1 13.15 -44.19 -11.35
C MET A 1 11.96 -43.79 -10.49
N LYS A 2 12.20 -43.40 -9.21
CA LYS A 2 11.18 -42.91 -8.29
C LYS A 2 11.23 -41.41 -8.30
N ALA A 3 10.10 -40.76 -8.61
CA ALA A 3 9.96 -39.35 -8.50
C ALA A 3 9.96 -38.95 -7.01
N LEU A 4 10.93 -38.15 -6.62
CA LEU A 4 10.96 -37.47 -5.32
C LEU A 4 10.12 -36.25 -5.44
N SER A 5 8.93 -36.31 -4.84
CA SER A 5 8.09 -35.15 -4.52
C SER A 5 8.57 -34.59 -3.18
N ASP A 6 9.53 -33.71 -3.19
CA ASP A 6 9.89 -32.92 -2.01
C ASP A 6 9.25 -31.52 -2.10
N THR A 7 8.11 -31.43 -1.49
CA THR A 7 7.55 -30.12 -1.08
C THR A 7 8.36 -29.68 0.14
N PRO A 8 9.04 -28.52 0.13
CA PRO A 8 9.68 -28.01 1.33
C PRO A 8 8.62 -27.46 2.28
N SER A 9 8.15 -28.29 3.20
CA SER A 9 7.41 -27.85 4.37
C SER A 9 8.38 -27.27 5.41
N GLY A 10 8.84 -26.07 5.18
CA GLY A 10 9.55 -25.26 6.16
C GLY A 10 8.59 -24.20 6.66
N THR A 11 7.82 -24.50 7.70
CA THR A 11 7.10 -23.49 8.48
C THR A 11 8.13 -22.64 9.23
N ASN A 12 8.74 -21.68 8.55
CA ASN A 12 9.39 -20.56 9.20
C ASN A 12 8.29 -19.66 9.75
N GLN A 13 8.02 -19.77 11.05
CA GLN A 13 7.25 -18.77 11.77
C GLN A 13 8.08 -17.48 11.84
N ASP A 14 8.01 -16.68 10.78
CA ASP A 14 8.47 -15.30 10.79
C ASP A 14 7.46 -14.49 11.62
N ASN A 15 7.51 -14.63 12.95
CA ASN A 15 6.70 -13.87 13.88
C ASN A 15 7.33 -12.49 14.07
N ALA A 16 7.20 -11.62 13.09
CA ALA A 16 7.40 -10.19 13.30
C ALA A 16 6.31 -9.71 14.27
N ARG A 17 6.68 -9.48 15.54
CA ARG A 17 5.77 -8.87 16.51
C ARG A 17 5.83 -7.36 16.32
N TRP A 18 4.83 -6.82 15.66
CA TRP A 18 4.68 -5.40 15.48
C TRP A 18 4.17 -4.75 16.78
N ASN A 19 4.83 -3.67 17.20
CA ASN A 19 4.34 -2.84 18.29
C ASN A 19 3.29 -1.88 17.77
N THR A 20 2.02 -2.17 18.03
CA THR A 20 0.88 -1.35 17.62
C THR A 20 0.38 -0.42 18.74
N SER A 21 1.06 -0.35 19.88
CA SER A 21 0.62 0.46 21.03
C SER A 21 0.57 1.95 20.71
N ASP A 22 1.51 2.43 19.90
CA ASP A 22 1.68 3.83 19.55
C ASP A 22 0.99 4.20 18.24
N ALA A 23 0.34 3.22 17.58
CA ALA A 23 -0.41 3.41 16.37
C ALA A 23 -1.72 4.19 16.65
N GLY A 24 -1.66 5.49 16.39
CA GLY A 24 -2.73 6.44 16.68
C GLY A 24 -2.88 6.77 18.16
N SER A 25 -3.52 7.88 18.45
CA SER A 25 -3.78 8.40 19.79
C SER A 25 -5.29 8.59 20.03
N ASN A 26 -5.64 9.02 21.23
CA ASN A 26 -7.01 9.43 21.51
C ASN A 26 -7.24 10.87 21.02
N TRP A 27 -8.42 11.11 20.49
CA TRP A 27 -8.85 12.45 20.13
C TRP A 27 -9.01 13.34 21.36
N SER A 28 -8.61 14.59 21.29
CA SER A 28 -8.96 15.56 22.31
C SER A 28 -10.43 15.98 22.19
N SER A 29 -11.04 16.42 23.29
CA SER A 29 -12.45 16.86 23.28
C SER A 29 -12.69 18.05 22.36
N GLY A 30 -11.70 18.93 22.19
CA GLY A 30 -11.79 20.09 21.28
C GLY A 30 -11.74 19.68 19.80
N GLU A 31 -10.90 18.72 19.44
CA GLU A 31 -10.82 18.19 18.06
C GLU A 31 -12.11 17.47 17.68
N GLN A 32 -12.70 16.68 18.59
CA GLN A 32 -13.96 15.99 18.33
C GLN A 32 -15.13 16.92 18.06
N GLN A 33 -15.21 18.06 18.74
CA GLN A 33 -16.27 19.05 18.56
C GLN A 33 -16.20 19.74 17.20
N GLY A 34 -15.02 19.86 16.61
CA GLY A 34 -14.80 20.45 15.29
C GLY A 34 -14.93 19.48 14.12
N MET A 35 -15.43 18.28 14.33
CA MET A 35 -15.54 17.25 13.28
C MET A 35 -16.94 16.71 13.11
N ARG A 36 -17.25 16.28 11.88
CA ARG A 36 -18.49 15.60 11.51
C ARG A 36 -18.17 14.20 11.00
N SER A 37 -18.93 13.23 11.44
CA SER A 37 -18.87 11.86 10.96
C SER A 37 -20.05 11.57 10.04
N TYR A 38 -19.78 10.82 8.97
CA TYR A 38 -20.78 10.38 8.01
C TYR A 38 -20.65 8.87 7.79
N HIS A 39 -21.78 8.21 7.67
CA HIS A 39 -21.86 6.80 7.34
C HIS A 39 -22.49 6.60 5.98
N CYS A 40 -21.91 5.72 5.17
CA CYS A 40 -22.48 5.33 3.89
C CYS A 40 -23.34 4.07 4.07
N PRO A 41 -24.68 4.13 3.93
CA PRO A 41 -25.54 2.97 4.12
C PRO A 41 -25.37 1.89 3.04
N THR A 42 -24.75 2.25 1.88
CA THR A 42 -24.58 1.33 0.76
C THR A 42 -23.33 0.47 0.91
N CYS A 43 -22.16 1.05 1.19
CA CYS A 43 -20.90 0.31 1.28
C CYS A 43 -20.31 0.24 2.70
N GLY A 44 -20.95 0.87 3.68
CA GLY A 44 -20.53 0.88 5.08
C GLY A 44 -19.28 1.73 5.36
N ALA A 45 -18.85 2.59 4.41
CA ALA A 45 -17.72 3.48 4.66
C ALA A 45 -18.07 4.54 5.70
N GLU A 46 -17.16 4.79 6.62
CA GLU A 46 -17.26 5.89 7.58
C GLU A 46 -16.28 7.00 7.18
N LEU A 47 -16.81 8.20 7.02
CA LEU A 47 -16.08 9.38 6.57
C LEU A 47 -16.11 10.43 7.67
N VAL A 48 -14.99 11.12 7.85
CA VAL A 48 -14.85 12.24 8.78
C VAL A 48 -14.46 13.48 7.99
N THR A 49 -15.07 14.60 8.33
CA THR A 49 -14.73 15.92 7.78
C THR A 49 -14.59 16.93 8.91
N ASP A 50 -14.06 18.11 8.61
CA ASP A 50 -14.18 19.24 9.51
C ASP A 50 -15.65 19.76 9.55
N GLU A 51 -15.95 20.67 10.48
CA GLU A 51 -17.28 21.25 10.62
C GLU A 51 -17.75 22.06 9.42
N THR A 52 -16.81 22.56 8.59
CA THR A 52 -17.09 23.44 7.43
C THR A 52 -17.27 22.64 6.15
N THR A 53 -16.80 21.40 6.11
CA THR A 53 -16.91 20.51 4.94
C THR A 53 -18.09 19.58 5.11
N ALA A 54 -19.03 19.60 4.17
CA ALA A 54 -20.16 18.68 4.12
C ALA A 54 -19.90 17.58 3.10
N ALA A 55 -19.91 16.31 3.53
CA ALA A 55 -19.94 15.18 2.64
C ALA A 55 -21.40 14.89 2.24
N SER A 56 -21.73 15.00 0.96
CA SER A 56 -23.07 14.66 0.43
C SER A 56 -23.09 13.26 -0.20
N THR A 57 -21.95 12.81 -0.72
CA THR A 57 -21.79 11.53 -1.42
C THR A 57 -20.57 10.79 -0.93
N CYS A 58 -20.67 9.46 -0.94
CA CYS A 58 -19.57 8.58 -0.59
C CYS A 58 -18.49 8.61 -1.68
N ALA A 59 -17.24 8.84 -1.28
CA ALA A 59 -16.11 8.87 -2.20
C ALA A 59 -15.80 7.51 -2.87
N TYR A 60 -16.33 6.41 -2.32
CA TYR A 60 -16.08 5.04 -2.82
C TYR A 60 -17.17 4.55 -3.77
N CYS A 61 -18.43 4.74 -3.44
CA CYS A 61 -19.55 4.18 -4.22
C CYS A 61 -20.49 5.22 -4.82
N GLY A 62 -20.24 6.53 -4.57
CA GLY A 62 -21.05 7.63 -5.08
C GLY A 62 -22.44 7.76 -4.44
N SER A 63 -22.83 6.85 -3.52
CA SER A 63 -24.14 6.89 -2.88
C SER A 63 -24.22 8.03 -1.85
N PRO A 64 -25.42 8.58 -1.58
CA PRO A 64 -25.61 9.56 -0.52
C PRO A 64 -25.12 9.03 0.85
N VAL A 65 -24.47 9.87 1.63
CA VAL A 65 -24.04 9.57 3.00
C VAL A 65 -24.96 10.21 4.03
N VAL A 66 -25.03 9.62 5.20
CA VAL A 66 -25.85 10.10 6.32
C VAL A 66 -24.93 10.61 7.42
N LEU A 67 -25.26 11.79 7.98
CA LEU A 67 -24.56 12.31 9.14
C LEU A 67 -24.71 11.35 10.32
N SER A 68 -23.61 11.03 10.97
CA SER A 68 -23.54 10.19 12.16
C SER A 68 -23.24 11.07 13.38
N ASP A 69 -23.86 10.74 14.51
CA ASP A 69 -23.73 11.55 15.73
C ASP A 69 -22.41 11.32 16.47
N HIS A 70 -21.62 10.29 16.08
CA HIS A 70 -20.39 9.92 16.80
C HIS A 70 -19.27 9.50 15.85
N LEU A 71 -18.05 9.91 16.17
CA LEU A 71 -16.84 9.25 15.67
C LEU A 71 -16.83 7.82 16.23
N SER A 72 -16.75 6.82 15.38
CA SER A 72 -16.92 5.38 15.71
C SER A 72 -15.78 4.76 16.53
N GLY A 73 -15.17 5.50 17.45
CA GLY A 73 -14.07 5.00 18.29
C GLY A 73 -12.72 4.85 17.56
N ALA A 74 -12.63 5.30 16.32
CA ALA A 74 -11.37 5.32 15.58
C ALA A 74 -10.35 6.22 16.29
N LYS A 75 -9.09 5.77 16.33
CA LYS A 75 -7.99 6.56 16.88
C LYS A 75 -7.69 7.79 16.00
N ARG A 76 -7.10 8.80 16.62
CA ARG A 76 -6.53 9.96 15.95
C ARG A 76 -5.26 9.54 15.21
N PRO A 77 -5.06 9.95 13.96
CA PRO A 77 -3.81 9.71 13.24
C PRO A 77 -2.60 10.33 13.95
N ASN A 78 -1.44 9.69 13.82
CA ASN A 78 -0.16 10.28 14.20
C ASN A 78 0.27 11.31 13.15
N TYR A 79 0.15 10.94 11.87
CA TYR A 79 0.70 11.70 10.75
C TYR A 79 -0.32 11.92 9.63
N VAL A 80 0.03 12.86 8.77
CA VAL A 80 -0.67 13.11 7.51
C VAL A 80 0.34 13.49 6.42
N ILE A 81 0.07 13.11 5.18
CA ILE A 81 0.68 13.75 4.02
C ILE A 81 -0.36 14.68 3.42
N PRO A 82 -0.18 16.02 3.49
CA PRO A 82 -1.17 16.96 2.98
C PRO A 82 -1.35 16.86 1.47
N PHE A 83 -2.56 17.11 0.97
CA PHE A 83 -2.77 17.32 -0.46
C PHE A 83 -1.94 18.50 -0.97
N LYS A 84 -1.09 18.26 -1.98
CA LYS A 84 -0.28 19.30 -2.66
C LYS A 84 -0.97 19.86 -3.89
N VAL A 85 -1.94 19.13 -4.42
CA VAL A 85 -2.58 19.41 -5.71
C VAL A 85 -4.07 19.59 -5.48
N ASP A 86 -4.59 20.74 -5.90
CA ASP A 86 -6.03 21.00 -5.86
C ASP A 86 -6.79 20.19 -6.93
N LYS A 87 -8.11 20.10 -6.79
CA LYS A 87 -9.00 19.36 -7.70
C LYS A 87 -8.85 19.80 -9.16
N LYS A 88 -8.64 21.11 -9.40
CA LYS A 88 -8.50 21.67 -10.76
C LYS A 88 -7.21 21.18 -11.41
N THR A 89 -6.09 21.29 -10.72
CA THR A 89 -4.77 20.85 -11.19
C THR A 89 -4.74 19.32 -11.39
N ALA A 90 -5.38 18.54 -10.49
CA ALA A 90 -5.52 17.11 -10.64
C ALA A 90 -6.27 16.73 -11.94
N LYS A 91 -7.39 17.42 -12.23
CA LYS A 91 -8.14 17.23 -13.49
C LYS A 91 -7.31 17.58 -14.72
N GLU A 92 -6.58 18.68 -14.70
CA GLU A 92 -5.72 19.11 -15.82
C GLU A 92 -4.59 18.10 -16.06
N THR A 93 -3.97 17.62 -14.99
CA THR A 93 -2.92 16.59 -15.07
C THR A 93 -3.45 15.30 -15.68
N LEU A 94 -4.64 14.85 -15.26
CA LEU A 94 -5.27 13.64 -15.78
C LEU A 94 -5.68 13.81 -17.26
N LYS A 95 -6.25 14.97 -17.65
CA LYS A 95 -6.53 15.31 -19.06
C LYS A 95 -5.28 15.23 -19.91
N ASN A 96 -4.17 15.78 -19.42
CA ASN A 96 -2.89 15.74 -20.14
C ASN A 96 -2.31 14.32 -20.24
N PHE A 97 -2.46 13.51 -19.19
CA PHE A 97 -2.03 12.11 -19.18
C PHE A 97 -2.79 11.26 -20.22
N TYR A 98 -4.07 11.55 -20.42
CA TYR A 98 -4.90 10.84 -21.42
C TYR A 98 -4.69 11.34 -22.85
N LYS A 99 -4.16 12.54 -23.01
CA LYS A 99 -3.94 13.15 -24.33
C LYS A 99 -2.97 12.30 -25.19
N GLY A 100 -3.41 11.93 -26.39
CA GLY A 100 -2.61 11.13 -27.32
C GLY A 100 -2.64 9.61 -27.10
N LYS A 101 -3.40 9.10 -26.13
CA LYS A 101 -3.59 7.66 -25.94
C LYS A 101 -4.72 7.15 -26.84
N ILE A 102 -4.35 6.54 -27.97
CA ILE A 102 -5.28 6.12 -29.04
C ILE A 102 -6.22 4.99 -28.60
N PHE A 103 -5.80 4.14 -27.68
CA PHE A 103 -6.56 2.98 -27.21
C PHE A 103 -7.36 3.23 -25.92
N LEU A 104 -7.41 4.47 -25.44
CA LEU A 104 -8.17 4.78 -24.26
C LEU A 104 -9.68 4.76 -24.57
N PRO A 105 -10.51 4.00 -23.84
CA PRO A 105 -11.96 4.04 -24.02
C PRO A 105 -12.49 5.47 -23.86
N ARG A 106 -13.45 5.86 -24.68
CA ARG A 106 -14.04 7.21 -24.67
C ARG A 106 -14.65 7.60 -23.32
N ALA A 107 -15.06 6.62 -22.52
CA ALA A 107 -15.55 6.83 -21.17
C ALA A 107 -14.55 7.59 -20.28
N PHE A 108 -13.24 7.31 -20.40
CA PHE A 108 -12.21 7.97 -19.59
C PHE A 108 -11.84 9.38 -20.05
N SER A 109 -12.18 9.76 -21.28
CA SER A 109 -11.91 11.09 -21.85
C SER A 109 -13.13 12.02 -21.80
N ALA A 110 -14.31 11.52 -21.43
CA ALA A 110 -15.51 12.31 -21.33
C ALA A 110 -15.40 13.32 -20.19
N GLU A 111 -15.77 14.58 -20.46
CA GLU A 111 -15.61 15.70 -19.53
C GLU A 111 -16.41 15.47 -18.23
N ASN A 112 -17.54 14.79 -18.31
CA ASN A 112 -18.40 14.46 -17.17
C ASN A 112 -17.71 13.55 -16.15
N HIS A 113 -16.89 12.58 -16.59
CA HIS A 113 -16.15 11.68 -15.68
C HIS A 113 -14.99 12.39 -14.96
N LEU A 114 -14.39 13.40 -15.59
CA LEU A 114 -13.33 14.20 -14.96
C LEU A 114 -13.89 15.15 -13.89
N GLU A 115 -15.18 15.43 -13.90
CA GLU A 115 -15.87 16.18 -12.86
C GLU A 115 -16.00 15.40 -11.54
N GLU A 116 -15.96 14.07 -11.61
CA GLU A 116 -16.17 13.13 -10.49
C GLU A 116 -14.88 12.82 -9.70
N ILE A 117 -13.75 13.49 -9.99
CA ILE A 117 -12.53 13.35 -9.18
C ILE A 117 -12.80 13.84 -7.77
N SER A 118 -12.59 12.96 -6.79
CA SER A 118 -12.68 13.27 -5.38
C SER A 118 -11.35 12.99 -4.68
N GLY A 119 -10.85 13.97 -3.93
CA GLY A 119 -9.74 13.77 -3.02
C GLY A 119 -10.26 13.26 -1.68
N ILE A 120 -9.65 12.22 -1.17
CA ILE A 120 -9.96 11.64 0.13
C ILE A 120 -8.66 11.28 0.86
N TYR A 121 -8.65 11.47 2.16
CA TYR A 121 -7.61 10.88 3.01
C TYR A 121 -7.98 9.45 3.36
N VAL A 122 -7.11 8.52 3.01
CA VAL A 122 -7.27 7.09 3.30
C VAL A 122 -6.39 6.72 4.50
N PRO A 123 -6.89 5.89 5.43
CA PRO A 123 -6.12 5.42 6.56
C PRO A 123 -5.04 4.43 6.12
N PHE A 124 -3.82 4.65 6.58
CA PHE A 124 -2.69 3.75 6.37
C PHE A 124 -1.97 3.46 7.69
N TRP A 125 -1.54 2.24 7.85
CA TRP A 125 -0.60 1.82 8.86
C TRP A 125 0.80 1.85 8.26
N LEU A 126 1.69 2.63 8.86
CA LEU A 126 3.08 2.79 8.43
C LEU A 126 3.96 1.89 9.32
N TYR A 127 4.46 0.80 8.74
CA TYR A 127 5.27 -0.16 9.45
C TYR A 127 6.75 0.14 9.25
N SER A 128 7.52 0.17 10.36
CA SER A 128 8.96 0.40 10.33
C SER A 128 9.68 -0.68 11.11
N CYS A 129 10.78 -1.22 10.56
CA CYS A 129 11.58 -2.23 11.24
C CYS A 129 13.01 -2.31 10.71
N GLU A 130 13.88 -2.94 11.49
CA GLU A 130 15.16 -3.46 11.02
C GLU A 130 15.01 -4.95 10.71
N SER A 131 15.43 -5.36 9.53
CA SER A 131 15.39 -6.74 9.07
C SER A 131 16.79 -7.29 8.90
N LYS A 132 17.04 -8.47 9.44
CA LYS A 132 18.27 -9.25 9.25
C LYS A 132 17.92 -10.61 8.68
N GLY A 133 18.65 -11.05 7.66
CA GLY A 133 18.35 -12.32 7.01
C GLY A 133 19.57 -13.09 6.58
N SER A 134 19.44 -14.44 6.66
CA SER A 134 20.38 -15.40 6.12
C SER A 134 19.69 -16.23 5.03
N PHE A 135 20.31 -16.29 3.86
CA PHE A 135 19.72 -16.85 2.66
C PHE A 135 20.64 -17.89 2.04
N SER A 136 20.05 -18.97 1.50
CA SER A 136 20.76 -19.87 0.62
C SER A 136 20.00 -20.05 -0.69
N PHE A 137 20.75 -20.14 -1.79
CA PHE A 137 20.21 -20.32 -3.13
C PHE A 137 20.95 -21.42 -3.85
N ASP A 138 20.22 -22.20 -4.63
CA ASP A 138 20.78 -23.04 -5.69
C ASP A 138 20.91 -22.17 -6.94
N ALA A 139 22.12 -22.05 -7.48
CA ALA A 139 22.42 -21.16 -8.59
C ALA A 139 23.13 -21.90 -9.72
N THR A 140 22.93 -21.40 -10.94
CA THR A 140 23.69 -21.89 -12.10
C THR A 140 24.33 -20.73 -12.85
N ARG A 141 25.51 -21.00 -13.42
CA ARG A 141 26.12 -20.15 -14.44
C ARG A 141 26.26 -20.99 -15.71
N THR A 142 25.67 -20.51 -16.80
CA THR A 142 25.66 -21.22 -18.08
C THR A 142 26.47 -20.41 -19.08
N HIS A 143 27.43 -21.11 -19.73
CA HIS A 143 28.24 -20.57 -20.80
C HIS A 143 27.90 -21.33 -22.09
N HIS A 144 27.78 -20.59 -23.18
CA HIS A 144 27.59 -21.13 -24.52
C HIS A 144 28.81 -20.77 -25.35
N TYR A 145 29.43 -21.74 -26.00
CA TYR A 145 30.52 -21.54 -26.93
C TYR A 145 30.53 -22.59 -28.03
N THR A 146 31.19 -22.27 -29.14
CA THR A 146 31.35 -23.22 -30.26
C THR A 146 32.75 -23.82 -30.21
N ASP A 147 32.85 -25.15 -30.26
CA ASP A 147 34.10 -25.87 -30.36
C ASP A 147 34.10 -26.74 -31.65
N GLY A 148 34.83 -26.27 -32.66
CA GLY A 148 34.76 -26.86 -33.99
C GLY A 148 33.36 -26.77 -34.61
N ASP A 149 32.75 -27.90 -34.91
CA ASP A 149 31.39 -28.04 -35.46
C ASP A 149 30.30 -28.22 -34.39
N TYR A 150 30.66 -28.11 -33.11
CA TYR A 150 29.73 -28.36 -32.00
C TYR A 150 29.41 -27.09 -31.23
N ASP A 151 28.13 -26.89 -30.96
CA ASP A 151 27.64 -25.89 -29.98
C ASP A 151 27.63 -26.50 -28.59
N VAL A 152 28.51 -26.01 -27.72
CA VAL A 152 28.69 -26.52 -26.36
C VAL A 152 27.96 -25.61 -25.38
N THR A 153 27.23 -26.24 -24.48
CA THR A 153 26.61 -25.57 -23.33
C THR A 153 27.22 -26.17 -22.05
N GLU A 154 27.94 -25.36 -21.31
CA GLU A 154 28.51 -25.71 -20.02
C GLU A 154 27.69 -25.05 -18.91
N THR A 155 27.26 -25.84 -17.92
CA THR A 155 26.47 -25.37 -16.79
C THR A 155 27.16 -25.74 -15.48
N GLU A 156 27.59 -24.70 -14.76
CA GLU A 156 28.16 -24.85 -13.43
C GLU A 156 27.04 -24.64 -12.37
N HIS A 157 27.10 -25.44 -11.29
CA HIS A 157 26.13 -25.38 -10.19
C HIS A 157 26.79 -24.85 -8.93
N TYR A 158 26.10 -23.95 -8.24
CA TYR A 158 26.60 -23.28 -7.04
C TYR A 158 25.58 -23.33 -5.92
N LEU A 159 26.07 -23.44 -4.69
CA LEU A 159 25.33 -23.10 -3.48
C LEU A 159 25.78 -21.70 -3.04
N VAL A 160 24.87 -20.74 -3.11
CA VAL A 160 25.15 -19.33 -2.77
C VAL A 160 24.59 -19.04 -1.39
N LEU A 161 25.45 -18.59 -0.50
CA LEU A 161 25.06 -18.13 0.84
C LEU A 161 25.18 -16.62 0.91
N ARG A 162 24.18 -15.97 1.48
CA ARG A 162 24.14 -14.50 1.67
C ARG A 162 23.53 -14.18 3.02
N ASP A 163 24.16 -13.25 3.71
CA ASP A 163 23.61 -12.57 4.87
C ASP A 163 23.39 -11.10 4.52
N GLY A 164 22.38 -10.49 5.07
CA GLY A 164 22.08 -9.10 4.81
C GLY A 164 21.19 -8.46 5.85
N GLU A 165 21.26 -7.13 5.91
CA GLU A 165 20.44 -6.28 6.76
C GLU A 165 19.73 -5.25 5.88
N ALA A 166 18.51 -4.90 6.25
CA ALA A 166 17.73 -3.86 5.59
C ALA A 166 16.93 -3.07 6.63
N HIS A 167 16.86 -1.75 6.41
CA HIS A 167 16.03 -0.86 7.21
C HIS A 167 14.78 -0.52 6.40
N PHE A 168 13.64 -0.69 7.03
CA PHE A 168 12.34 -0.36 6.46
C PHE A 168 11.72 0.78 7.25
N ASN A 169 11.41 1.87 6.58
CA ASN A 169 10.73 3.01 7.15
C ASN A 169 9.43 3.24 6.39
N ASN A 170 8.32 3.34 7.15
CA ASN A 170 7.02 3.72 6.61
C ASN A 170 6.53 2.82 5.48
N ILE A 171 6.58 1.49 5.65
CA ILE A 171 5.93 0.57 4.73
C ILE A 171 4.42 0.80 4.85
N PRO A 172 3.76 1.36 3.83
CA PRO A 172 2.35 1.66 3.93
C PRO A 172 1.51 0.40 3.71
N VAL A 173 0.54 0.19 4.57
CA VAL A 173 -0.52 -0.79 4.37
C VAL A 173 -1.82 -0.09 4.70
N ASP A 174 -2.74 -0.02 3.75
CA ASP A 174 -4.02 0.63 3.97
C ASP A 174 -4.86 -0.13 5.01
N GLY A 175 -5.58 0.62 5.81
CA GLY A 175 -6.48 0.11 6.85
C GLY A 175 -7.95 0.15 6.39
N SER A 176 -8.20 -0.07 5.09
CA SER A 176 -9.53 0.06 4.50
C SER A 176 -9.92 -1.15 3.66
N SER A 177 -10.97 -1.83 4.03
CA SER A 177 -11.57 -2.90 3.21
C SER A 177 -12.39 -2.39 2.00
N LYS A 178 -12.45 -1.06 1.78
CA LYS A 178 -13.29 -0.46 0.72
C LYS A 178 -12.61 -0.40 -0.64
N MET A 179 -11.30 -0.58 -0.65
CA MET A 179 -10.48 -0.59 -1.87
C MET A 179 -9.76 -1.93 -1.97
N ASP A 180 -9.50 -2.38 -3.19
CA ASP A 180 -8.67 -3.56 -3.40
C ASP A 180 -7.21 -3.23 -3.04
N ASP A 181 -6.58 -4.09 -2.24
CA ASP A 181 -5.19 -3.97 -1.79
C ASP A 181 -4.23 -3.74 -2.96
N ALA A 182 -4.45 -4.41 -4.10
CA ALA A 182 -3.59 -4.28 -5.27
C ALA A 182 -3.63 -2.85 -5.87
N TYR A 183 -4.77 -2.17 -5.81
CA TYR A 183 -4.85 -0.77 -6.24
C TYR A 183 -4.14 0.14 -5.25
N MET A 184 -4.29 -0.11 -3.94
CA MET A 184 -3.64 0.68 -2.90
C MET A 184 -2.12 0.49 -2.91
N ASP A 185 -1.63 -0.70 -3.20
CA ASP A 185 -0.20 -0.95 -3.41
C ASP A 185 0.33 -0.29 -4.70
N ALA A 186 -0.51 -0.16 -5.75
CA ALA A 186 -0.11 0.40 -7.05
C ALA A 186 0.01 1.93 -7.06
N ILE A 187 -0.59 2.65 -6.11
CA ILE A 187 -0.47 4.11 -6.01
C ILE A 187 0.84 4.57 -5.34
N GLU A 188 1.63 3.65 -4.83
CA GLU A 188 2.96 3.95 -4.29
C GLU A 188 3.98 4.30 -5.39
N PRO A 189 5.05 5.06 -5.09
CA PRO A 189 5.45 5.54 -3.76
C PRO A 189 4.77 6.87 -3.37
N PHE A 190 4.51 7.03 -2.07
CA PHE A 190 4.15 8.32 -1.50
C PHE A 190 5.38 9.18 -1.22
N ASP A 191 5.22 10.51 -1.29
CA ASP A 191 6.29 11.46 -0.94
C ASP A 191 6.36 11.65 0.58
N TYR A 192 7.09 10.77 1.26
CA TYR A 192 7.27 10.83 2.71
C TYR A 192 8.06 12.04 3.20
N SER A 193 8.71 12.80 2.32
CA SER A 193 9.35 14.07 2.72
C SER A 193 8.32 15.14 3.13
N ALA A 194 7.06 14.94 2.76
CA ALA A 194 5.95 15.81 3.08
C ALA A 194 5.12 15.33 4.29
N ILE A 195 5.51 14.21 4.93
CA ILE A 195 4.82 13.72 6.12
C ILE A 195 4.99 14.70 7.27
N THR A 196 3.90 14.97 7.98
CA THR A 196 3.90 15.86 9.14
C THR A 196 2.94 15.34 10.21
N ASP A 197 3.04 15.87 11.42
CA ASP A 197 2.10 15.55 12.49
C ASP A 197 0.68 15.90 12.05
N PHE A 198 -0.27 15.03 12.39
CA PHE A 198 -1.66 15.26 12.04
C PHE A 198 -2.26 16.43 12.81
N HIS A 199 -2.90 17.35 12.10
CA HIS A 199 -3.77 18.40 12.60
C HIS A 199 -5.08 18.42 11.83
N THR A 200 -6.17 18.75 12.49
CA THR A 200 -7.50 18.86 11.85
C THR A 200 -7.55 19.91 10.75
N ASP A 201 -6.64 20.89 10.77
CA ASP A 201 -6.48 21.94 9.75
C ASP A 201 -6.16 21.41 8.34
N TYR A 202 -5.76 20.12 8.22
CA TYR A 202 -5.54 19.47 6.93
C TYR A 202 -6.81 18.86 6.31
N LEU A 203 -7.90 18.78 7.07
CA LEU A 203 -9.18 18.21 6.59
C LEU A 203 -10.05 19.15 5.75
N PRO A 204 -10.02 20.51 5.92
CA PRO A 204 -10.90 21.40 5.18
C PRO A 204 -10.90 21.13 3.68
N GLY A 205 -12.10 20.89 3.12
CA GLY A 205 -12.28 20.60 1.70
C GLY A 205 -12.08 19.13 1.29
N TYR A 206 -11.70 18.26 2.21
CA TYR A 206 -11.51 16.83 1.99
C TYR A 206 -12.26 16.00 3.02
N ALA A 207 -12.67 14.78 2.64
CA ALA A 207 -13.10 13.79 3.60
C ALA A 207 -11.91 12.90 3.99
N ALA A 208 -11.91 12.40 5.21
CA ALA A 208 -11.01 11.35 5.65
C ALA A 208 -11.83 10.10 5.96
N GLN A 209 -11.37 8.93 5.55
CA GLN A 209 -11.96 7.67 5.96
C GLN A 209 -11.38 7.26 7.31
N THR A 210 -12.20 6.70 8.20
CA THR A 210 -11.73 5.95 9.35
C THR A 210 -11.35 4.53 8.93
N TYR A 211 -10.35 3.95 9.61
CA TYR A 211 -9.98 2.56 9.33
C TYR A 211 -11.08 1.58 9.77
N ASP A 212 -11.27 0.52 9.02
CA ASP A 212 -12.09 -0.65 9.36
C ASP A 212 -11.25 -1.94 9.49
N GLU A 213 -9.96 -1.87 9.16
CA GLU A 213 -8.96 -2.89 9.43
C GLU A 213 -7.86 -2.32 10.32
N ASP A 214 -7.67 -2.90 11.52
CA ASP A 214 -6.69 -2.40 12.47
C ASP A 214 -5.24 -2.80 12.09
N ALA A 215 -4.26 -2.18 12.75
CA ALA A 215 -2.85 -2.44 12.50
C ALA A 215 -2.45 -3.91 12.72
N THR A 216 -3.17 -4.65 13.57
CA THR A 216 -2.88 -6.06 13.83
C THR A 216 -3.39 -6.94 12.68
N ALA A 217 -4.56 -6.62 12.14
CA ALA A 217 -5.13 -7.30 10.98
C ALA A 217 -4.26 -7.08 9.72
N CYS A 218 -3.72 -5.87 9.53
CA CYS A 218 -2.85 -5.50 8.40
C CYS A 218 -1.40 -6.02 8.53
N ALA A 219 -0.94 -6.39 9.73
CA ALA A 219 0.44 -6.81 10.01
C ALA A 219 0.97 -7.96 9.13
N PRO A 220 0.18 -8.99 8.74
CA PRO A 220 0.63 -10.04 7.82
C PRO A 220 1.05 -9.51 6.45
N ARG A 221 0.35 -8.51 5.89
CA ARG A 221 0.71 -7.86 4.62
C ARG A 221 2.06 -7.12 4.75
N ALA A 222 2.25 -6.34 5.81
CA ALA A 222 3.51 -5.67 6.09
C ALA A 222 4.68 -6.67 6.19
N THR A 223 4.50 -7.75 6.95
CA THR A 223 5.51 -8.82 7.11
C THR A 223 5.87 -9.46 5.78
N ALA A 224 4.88 -9.76 4.94
CA ALA A 224 5.12 -10.32 3.60
C ALA A 224 5.90 -9.33 2.70
N ARG A 225 5.60 -8.02 2.77
CA ARG A 225 6.33 -6.98 2.02
C ARG A 225 7.79 -6.87 2.46
N VAL A 226 8.06 -6.86 3.78
CA VAL A 226 9.43 -6.87 4.33
C VAL A 226 10.19 -8.08 3.79
N LYS A 227 9.61 -9.28 3.90
CA LYS A 227 10.23 -10.53 3.45
C LYS A 227 10.53 -10.50 1.96
N ASN A 228 9.55 -10.19 1.13
CA ASN A 228 9.70 -10.20 -0.32
C ASN A 228 10.73 -9.16 -0.79
N THR A 229 10.72 -7.96 -0.19
CA THR A 229 11.67 -6.90 -0.53
C THR A 229 13.08 -7.26 -0.10
N THR A 230 13.25 -7.86 1.09
CA THR A 230 14.57 -8.30 1.57
C THR A 230 15.13 -9.39 0.66
N ILE A 231 14.33 -10.40 0.29
CA ILE A 231 14.74 -11.45 -0.65
C ILE A 231 15.10 -10.85 -2.01
N ALA A 232 14.30 -9.93 -2.54
CA ALA A 232 14.55 -9.30 -3.83
C ALA A 232 15.85 -8.47 -3.81
N ALA A 233 16.10 -7.74 -2.72
CA ALA A 233 17.34 -6.97 -2.55
C ALA A 233 18.57 -7.89 -2.53
N ILE A 234 18.53 -8.98 -1.78
CA ILE A 234 19.62 -9.96 -1.72
C ILE A 234 19.84 -10.63 -3.07
N ARG A 235 18.78 -11.02 -3.79
CA ARG A 235 18.91 -11.62 -5.13
C ARG A 235 19.63 -10.70 -6.12
N ARG A 236 19.42 -9.39 -6.04
CA ARG A 236 20.11 -8.40 -6.91
C ARG A 236 21.63 -8.33 -6.67
N THR A 237 22.13 -8.81 -5.54
CA THR A 237 23.57 -8.90 -5.26
C THR A 237 24.23 -10.15 -5.85
N CYS A 238 23.46 -11.03 -6.48
CA CYS A 238 23.90 -12.31 -6.98
C CYS A 238 23.87 -12.31 -8.53
N ASP A 239 25.04 -12.53 -9.14
CA ASP A 239 25.21 -12.57 -10.60
C ASP A 239 25.32 -14.02 -11.08
N TYR A 240 24.18 -14.64 -11.37
CA TYR A 240 24.07 -16.02 -11.87
C TYR A 240 23.02 -16.12 -12.97
N THR A 241 23.14 -17.11 -13.84
CA THR A 241 22.16 -17.34 -14.92
C THR A 241 20.81 -17.72 -14.34
N THR A 242 20.80 -18.60 -13.35
CA THR A 242 19.59 -18.90 -12.56
C THR A 242 19.89 -18.79 -11.08
N LEU A 243 18.87 -18.43 -10.29
CA LEU A 243 18.97 -18.31 -8.84
C LEU A 243 17.65 -18.72 -8.20
N THR A 244 17.64 -19.89 -7.58
CA THR A 244 16.45 -20.47 -6.94
C THR A 244 16.60 -20.44 -5.42
N PRO A 245 15.67 -19.80 -4.68
CA PRO A 245 15.73 -19.80 -3.23
C PRO A 245 15.63 -21.21 -2.65
N ARG A 246 16.52 -21.56 -1.74
CA ARG A 246 16.52 -22.83 -1.01
C ARG A 246 16.06 -22.64 0.43
N THR A 247 16.67 -21.69 1.15
CA THR A 247 16.26 -21.32 2.50
C THR A 247 16.32 -19.81 2.67
N SER A 248 15.42 -19.28 3.48
CA SER A 248 15.45 -17.90 3.95
C SER A 248 15.07 -17.86 5.43
N LYS A 249 15.91 -17.26 6.26
CA LYS A 249 15.60 -16.96 7.66
C LYS A 249 15.67 -15.45 7.81
N ILE A 250 14.56 -14.85 8.16
CA ILE A 250 14.44 -13.39 8.35
C ILE A 250 13.95 -13.15 9.77
N SER A 251 14.61 -12.23 10.47
CA SER A 251 14.17 -11.71 11.77
C SER A 251 14.04 -10.20 11.68
N THR A 252 13.09 -9.65 12.40
CA THR A 252 12.87 -8.21 12.47
C THR A 252 12.98 -7.73 13.91
N THR A 253 13.52 -6.51 14.06
CA THR A 253 13.67 -5.81 15.34
C THR A 253 13.24 -4.35 15.19
N GLN A 254 13.05 -3.64 16.30
CA GLN A 254 12.58 -2.24 16.32
C GLN A 254 11.27 -2.05 15.55
N ASN A 255 10.37 -3.02 15.68
CA ASN A 255 9.12 -3.07 14.94
C ASN A 255 8.16 -2.03 15.53
N SER A 256 7.84 -0.98 14.78
CA SER A 256 6.87 0.06 15.14
C SER A 256 5.80 0.20 14.07
N VAL A 257 4.67 0.76 14.47
CA VAL A 257 3.55 1.06 13.57
C VAL A 257 3.00 2.42 13.94
N ASP A 258 2.86 3.28 12.94
CA ASP A 258 2.21 4.58 13.06
C ASP A 258 0.94 4.62 12.23
N TYR A 259 -0.05 5.39 12.68
CA TYR A 259 -1.28 5.65 11.93
C TYR A 259 -1.14 6.94 11.14
N ALA A 260 -1.36 6.89 9.83
CA ALA A 260 -1.28 8.05 8.95
C ALA A 260 -2.50 8.18 8.03
N LEU A 261 -2.82 9.40 7.67
CA LEU A 261 -3.75 9.72 6.60
C LEU A 261 -2.96 10.08 5.33
N LEU A 262 -3.14 9.31 4.26
CA LEU A 262 -2.47 9.55 3.00
C LEU A 262 -3.45 10.04 1.94
N PRO A 263 -3.04 11.01 1.08
CA PRO A 263 -3.92 11.63 0.10
C PRO A 263 -4.12 10.70 -1.11
N VAL A 264 -5.35 10.39 -1.42
CA VAL A 264 -5.73 9.57 -2.59
C VAL A 264 -6.76 10.31 -3.42
N CYS A 265 -6.55 10.34 -4.73
CA CYS A 265 -7.54 10.86 -5.67
C CYS A 265 -8.30 9.69 -6.28
N LEU A 266 -9.60 9.63 -6.03
CA LEU A 266 -10.50 8.65 -6.60
C LEU A 266 -11.19 9.23 -7.82
N LEU A 267 -11.24 8.44 -8.89
CA LEU A 267 -12.06 8.71 -10.06
C LEU A 267 -13.23 7.72 -10.01
N TYR A 268 -14.42 8.23 -9.72
CA TYR A 268 -15.62 7.40 -9.75
C TYR A 268 -16.07 7.21 -11.19
N THR A 269 -16.07 5.97 -11.67
CA THR A 269 -16.71 5.59 -12.92
C THR A 269 -18.03 4.91 -12.59
N SER A 270 -19.14 5.60 -12.79
CA SER A 270 -20.45 4.95 -12.67
C SER A 270 -20.51 3.76 -13.63
N PRO A 271 -20.88 2.55 -13.17
CA PRO A 271 -21.11 1.43 -14.07
C PRO A 271 -22.16 1.87 -15.09
N SER A 272 -21.85 1.68 -16.38
CA SER A 272 -22.81 1.97 -17.45
C SER A 272 -24.07 1.15 -17.21
N PRO A 273 -25.28 1.73 -17.32
CA PRO A 273 -26.52 0.97 -17.18
C PRO A 273 -26.74 -0.10 -18.25
N ARG A 274 -25.71 -0.47 -18.99
CA ARG A 274 -25.75 -1.44 -20.11
C ARG A 274 -24.77 -2.61 -20.02
N ASP A 275 -24.13 -2.81 -18.85
CA ASP A 275 -23.30 -4.00 -18.58
C ASP A 275 -24.05 -5.00 -17.69
#